data_9b56bb004f4b2d698c072dcff6268d2a
#
_entry.id   9b56bb004f4b2d698c072dcff6268d2a
#
_cell.length_a   1.000
_cell.length_b   1.000
_cell.length_c   1.000
_cell.angle_alpha   90.00
_cell.angle_beta   90.00
_cell.angle_gamma   90.00
#
_symmetry.space_group_name_H-M   'P 1'
#
loop_
_entity.id
_entity.type
_entity.pdbx_description
1 polymer ?
#
loop_
_entity_poly.entity_id
_entity_poly.type
_entity_poly.pdbx_seq_one_letter_code
_entity_poly.pdbx_strand_id
1 'polypeptide(L)'
;MIKIPEEKQSVPDGMILIPEGPFLMGSTKKDIDTLLDLDHTIEIDRLYNEFPQREVYLSAYLIDKYPVTNAQYKKFIKSGGYTQKLFWSDAGWQFISQTNPLDSGDLDTILQGGQQDCPVVNISWYEAEAFAKWAGKRMPTEAEWEKAARGMDGRIYPWGNVFDKTKLNCAELKIEKPTPVTQFPQGQSVCGCFDMAGNVWEWTADWYDSHYYEHAPHKDPQGPVIAEENPYFGRPEEVGISIYELKPSATSGFLNACKVLRGGSWNGSGVVHIRCANRDYDEPTYKNDTIGFRCAKSLA
;
A
#
# COMPACT_ATOMS: atom_id res chain seq x y z
N MET A 1 -6.91 35.61 -31.33
CA MET A 1 -7.10 34.37 -30.57
C MET A 1 -6.75 34.64 -29.11
N ILE A 2 -7.74 34.71 -28.25
CA ILE A 2 -7.56 34.93 -26.83
C ILE A 2 -7.11 33.56 -26.27
N LYS A 3 -5.86 33.45 -25.77
CA LYS A 3 -5.41 32.29 -25.01
C LYS A 3 -6.19 32.32 -23.71
N ILE A 4 -7.11 31.35 -23.54
CA ILE A 4 -7.70 31.05 -22.25
C ILE A 4 -6.54 30.55 -21.37
N PRO A 5 -6.32 31.13 -20.16
CA PRO A 5 -5.30 30.57 -19.26
C PRO A 5 -5.69 29.15 -18.92
N GLU A 6 -4.73 28.20 -19.02
CA GLU A 6 -4.89 26.88 -18.41
C GLU A 6 -5.13 27.09 -16.91
N GLU A 7 -6.35 26.82 -16.45
CA GLU A 7 -6.62 26.76 -15.02
C GLU A 7 -5.70 25.69 -14.42
N LYS A 8 -4.68 26.12 -13.71
CA LYS A 8 -3.90 25.23 -12.85
C LYS A 8 -4.87 24.62 -11.85
N GLN A 9 -5.23 23.38 -12.08
CA GLN A 9 -6.06 22.62 -11.16
C GLN A 9 -5.40 22.69 -9.77
N SER A 10 -6.06 23.35 -8.81
CA SER A 10 -5.51 23.52 -7.47
C SER A 10 -5.40 22.15 -6.81
N VAL A 11 -4.21 21.82 -6.30
CA VAL A 11 -4.01 20.57 -5.54
C VAL A 11 -4.87 20.64 -4.27
N PRO A 12 -5.76 19.66 -4.02
CA PRO A 12 -6.57 19.64 -2.82
C PRO A 12 -5.70 19.59 -1.56
N ASP A 13 -6.20 20.22 -0.50
CA ASP A 13 -5.51 20.21 0.79
C ASP A 13 -5.26 18.77 1.28
N GLY A 14 -4.05 18.52 1.79
CA GLY A 14 -3.65 17.18 2.25
C GLY A 14 -3.26 16.19 1.15
N MET A 15 -3.25 16.59 -0.12
CA MET A 15 -2.75 15.76 -1.22
C MET A 15 -1.46 16.35 -1.82
N ILE A 16 -0.72 15.51 -2.52
CA ILE A 16 0.51 15.86 -3.24
C ILE A 16 0.33 15.49 -4.71
N LEU A 17 0.70 16.41 -5.60
CA LEU A 17 0.79 16.15 -7.03
C LEU A 17 2.10 15.40 -7.31
N ILE A 18 1.99 14.19 -7.83
CA ILE A 18 3.12 13.45 -8.38
C ILE A 18 3.11 13.68 -9.89
N PRO A 19 4.17 14.31 -10.46
CA PRO A 19 4.22 14.60 -11.87
C PRO A 19 4.31 13.34 -12.72
N GLU A 20 3.81 13.42 -13.95
CA GLU A 20 4.03 12.35 -14.92
C GLU A 20 5.50 12.12 -15.18
N GLY A 21 5.84 10.94 -15.63
CA GLY A 21 7.20 10.58 -16.04
C GLY A 21 7.66 9.22 -15.52
N PRO A 22 8.87 8.80 -15.94
CA PRO A 22 9.42 7.51 -15.56
C PRO A 22 9.95 7.51 -14.12
N PHE A 23 10.06 6.32 -13.55
CA PHE A 23 10.79 6.04 -12.33
C PHE A 23 11.29 4.59 -12.33
N LEU A 24 12.26 4.30 -11.46
CA LEU A 24 12.79 2.95 -11.27
C LEU A 24 11.97 2.22 -10.20
N MET A 25 11.20 1.20 -10.60
CA MET A 25 10.39 0.35 -9.74
C MET A 25 11.10 -0.97 -9.45
N GLY A 26 11.03 -1.43 -8.21
CA GLY A 26 11.60 -2.71 -7.80
C GLY A 26 13.09 -2.65 -7.46
N SER A 27 13.72 -3.81 -7.34
CA SER A 27 15.11 -4.00 -6.90
C SER A 27 15.96 -4.67 -7.96
N THR A 28 17.26 -4.31 -8.01
CA THR A 28 18.25 -5.00 -8.84
C THR A 28 18.69 -6.30 -8.16
N LYS A 29 19.26 -7.23 -8.95
CA LYS A 29 19.87 -8.42 -8.36
C LYS A 29 20.94 -8.09 -7.32
N LYS A 30 21.72 -7.02 -7.56
CA LYS A 30 22.75 -6.56 -6.61
C LYS A 30 22.15 -6.08 -5.28
N ASP A 31 20.98 -5.41 -5.32
CA ASP A 31 20.29 -4.98 -4.10
C ASP A 31 19.84 -6.20 -3.29
N ILE A 32 19.29 -7.21 -3.97
CA ILE A 32 18.84 -8.47 -3.35
C ILE A 32 20.04 -9.21 -2.73
N ASP A 33 21.12 -9.40 -3.49
CA ASP A 33 22.34 -10.06 -2.99
C ASP A 33 22.89 -9.33 -1.74
N THR A 34 22.90 -7.99 -1.75
CA THR A 34 23.33 -7.18 -0.60
C THR A 34 22.46 -7.40 0.63
N LEU A 35 21.14 -7.54 0.46
CA LEU A 35 20.21 -7.78 1.58
C LEU A 35 20.39 -9.19 2.15
N LEU A 36 20.61 -10.18 1.32
CA LEU A 36 20.90 -11.56 1.75
C LEU A 36 22.23 -11.66 2.51
N ASP A 37 23.22 -10.86 2.13
CA ASP A 37 24.50 -10.78 2.85
C ASP A 37 24.36 -10.10 4.22
N LEU A 38 23.39 -9.17 4.37
CA LEU A 38 23.13 -8.48 5.63
C LEU A 38 22.33 -9.34 6.62
N ASP A 39 21.42 -10.16 6.12
CA ASP A 39 20.58 -11.02 6.94
C ASP A 39 20.28 -12.34 6.21
N HIS A 40 21.02 -13.36 6.56
CA HIS A 40 20.88 -14.72 5.99
C HIS A 40 19.60 -15.45 6.42
N THR A 41 18.77 -14.86 7.28
CA THR A 41 17.49 -15.44 7.72
C THR A 41 16.32 -15.05 6.81
N ILE A 42 16.55 -14.11 5.89
CA ILE A 42 15.53 -13.66 4.95
C ILE A 42 15.25 -14.76 3.93
N GLU A 43 13.98 -15.10 3.79
CA GLU A 43 13.53 -16.00 2.72
C GLU A 43 13.76 -15.32 1.36
N ILE A 44 14.59 -15.93 0.51
CA ILE A 44 15.00 -15.38 -0.77
C ILE A 44 13.80 -14.99 -1.66
N ASP A 45 12.75 -15.79 -1.63
CA ASP A 45 11.54 -15.56 -2.43
C ASP A 45 10.82 -14.26 -2.06
N ARG A 46 10.95 -13.81 -0.79
CA ARG A 46 10.40 -12.53 -0.35
C ARG A 46 11.12 -11.32 -0.95
N LEU A 47 12.37 -11.47 -1.37
CA LEU A 47 13.12 -10.41 -2.04
C LEU A 47 12.96 -10.49 -3.57
N TYR A 48 12.83 -11.70 -4.11
CA TYR A 48 12.69 -11.87 -5.56
C TYR A 48 11.34 -11.38 -6.10
N ASN A 49 10.33 -11.20 -5.26
CA ASN A 49 9.06 -10.59 -5.68
C ASN A 49 9.19 -9.09 -6.05
N GLU A 50 10.33 -8.45 -5.71
CA GLU A 50 10.68 -7.07 -6.08
C GLU A 50 11.53 -7.01 -7.37
N PHE A 51 11.90 -8.14 -7.94
CA PHE A 51 12.77 -8.26 -9.11
C PHE A 51 11.96 -8.60 -10.36
N PRO A 52 12.39 -8.14 -11.56
CA PRO A 52 13.53 -7.26 -11.81
C PRO A 52 13.19 -5.78 -11.53
N GLN A 53 14.23 -4.97 -11.20
CA GLN A 53 14.07 -3.52 -11.27
C GLN A 53 13.77 -3.12 -12.71
N ARG A 54 12.80 -2.23 -12.89
CA ARG A 54 12.32 -1.82 -14.21
C ARG A 54 11.96 -0.35 -14.26
N GLU A 55 12.08 0.26 -15.42
CA GLU A 55 11.54 1.60 -15.65
C GLU A 55 10.04 1.52 -15.90
N VAL A 56 9.27 2.31 -15.14
CA VAL A 56 7.82 2.44 -15.26
C VAL A 56 7.48 3.90 -15.49
N TYR A 57 6.67 4.19 -16.49
CA TYR A 57 6.11 5.52 -16.72
C TYR A 57 4.73 5.62 -16.08
N LEU A 58 4.52 6.63 -15.25
CA LEU A 58 3.20 6.94 -14.69
C LEU A 58 2.70 8.28 -15.21
N SER A 59 1.42 8.34 -15.56
CA SER A 59 0.67 9.58 -15.74
C SER A 59 0.63 10.36 -14.43
N ALA A 60 0.44 11.67 -14.47
CA ALA A 60 0.35 12.49 -13.27
C ALA A 60 -0.87 12.09 -12.42
N TYR A 61 -0.71 12.10 -11.10
CA TYR A 61 -1.77 11.76 -10.14
C TYR A 61 -1.60 12.54 -8.85
N LEU A 62 -2.64 12.54 -8.04
CA LEU A 62 -2.62 13.04 -6.67
C LEU A 62 -2.57 11.87 -5.70
N ILE A 63 -1.79 12.01 -4.62
CA ILE A 63 -1.74 11.03 -3.53
C ILE A 63 -1.87 11.75 -2.19
N ASP A 64 -2.49 11.10 -1.20
CA ASP A 64 -2.56 11.64 0.15
C ASP A 64 -1.16 11.80 0.74
N LYS A 65 -0.93 12.98 1.34
CA LYS A 65 0.33 13.31 2.02
C LYS A 65 0.62 12.38 3.19
N TYR A 66 -0.42 11.92 3.87
CA TYR A 66 -0.40 11.06 5.04
C TYR A 66 -1.26 9.82 4.84
N PRO A 67 -1.02 8.73 5.58
CA PRO A 67 -2.01 7.68 5.74
C PRO A 67 -3.34 8.24 6.25
N VAL A 68 -4.45 7.59 5.92
CA VAL A 68 -5.77 7.95 6.44
C VAL A 68 -5.78 7.82 7.96
N THR A 69 -6.19 8.89 8.65
CA THR A 69 -6.19 8.94 10.11
C THR A 69 -7.51 8.44 10.71
N ASN A 70 -7.48 8.08 12.00
CA ASN A 70 -8.68 7.74 12.77
C ASN A 70 -9.75 8.85 12.70
N ALA A 71 -9.33 10.12 12.76
CA ALA A 71 -10.24 11.26 12.63
C ALA A 71 -10.97 11.30 11.28
N GLN A 72 -10.25 11.00 10.19
CA GLN A 72 -10.84 10.97 8.85
C GLN A 72 -11.78 9.78 8.70
N TYR A 73 -11.36 8.61 9.16
CA TYR A 73 -12.15 7.39 9.05
C TYR A 73 -13.43 7.45 9.89
N LYS A 74 -13.36 8.08 11.07
CA LYS A 74 -14.54 8.37 11.92
C LYS A 74 -15.60 9.18 11.19
N LYS A 75 -15.22 10.09 10.29
CA LYS A 75 -16.19 10.86 9.47
C LYS A 75 -16.92 9.94 8.49
N PHE A 76 -16.20 9.00 7.85
CA PHE A 76 -16.81 7.99 6.98
C PHE A 76 -17.86 7.15 7.72
N ILE A 77 -17.49 6.61 8.88
CA ILE A 77 -18.44 5.82 9.71
C ILE A 77 -19.69 6.67 10.03
N LYS A 78 -19.49 7.89 10.56
CA LYS A 78 -20.59 8.78 10.98
C LYS A 78 -21.48 9.26 9.82
N SER A 79 -20.96 9.29 8.59
CA SER A 79 -21.75 9.62 7.40
C SER A 79 -22.52 8.43 6.82
N GLY A 80 -22.55 7.29 7.51
CA GLY A 80 -23.23 6.09 7.06
C GLY A 80 -22.46 5.28 6.04
N GLY A 81 -21.11 5.35 6.05
CA GLY A 81 -20.26 4.65 5.09
C GLY A 81 -20.52 3.15 5.05
N TYR A 82 -20.83 2.54 6.19
CA TYR A 82 -21.13 1.10 6.29
C TYR A 82 -22.57 0.71 5.92
N THR A 83 -23.46 1.67 5.75
CA THR A 83 -24.87 1.42 5.45
C THR A 83 -25.26 1.76 4.01
N GLN A 84 -24.35 2.32 3.23
CA GLN A 84 -24.61 2.79 1.87
C GLN A 84 -23.83 1.95 0.85
N LYS A 85 -24.52 0.99 0.20
CA LYS A 85 -23.90 0.09 -0.80
C LYS A 85 -23.14 0.83 -1.91
N LEU A 86 -23.50 2.06 -2.24
CA LEU A 86 -22.89 2.82 -3.34
C LEU A 86 -21.36 3.04 -3.19
N PHE A 87 -20.85 2.97 -1.95
CA PHE A 87 -19.41 3.13 -1.69
C PHE A 87 -18.63 1.81 -1.83
N TRP A 88 -19.30 0.68 -1.87
CA TRP A 88 -18.69 -0.64 -1.85
C TRP A 88 -18.67 -1.27 -3.23
N SER A 89 -17.64 -2.08 -3.51
CA SER A 89 -17.72 -3.08 -4.56
C SER A 89 -18.72 -4.18 -4.16
N ASP A 90 -19.19 -4.98 -5.12
CA ASP A 90 -20.14 -6.06 -4.78
C ASP A 90 -19.53 -7.07 -3.80
N ALA A 91 -18.24 -7.42 -3.97
CA ALA A 91 -17.51 -8.30 -3.06
C ALA A 91 -17.36 -7.67 -1.66
N GLY A 92 -17.02 -6.38 -1.58
CA GLY A 92 -16.91 -5.64 -0.33
C GLY A 92 -18.24 -5.53 0.40
N TRP A 93 -19.33 -5.29 -0.35
CA TRP A 93 -20.66 -5.25 0.23
C TRP A 93 -21.10 -6.61 0.79
N GLN A 94 -20.81 -7.68 0.05
CA GLN A 94 -21.07 -9.05 0.52
C GLN A 94 -20.29 -9.33 1.82
N PHE A 95 -19.01 -9.00 1.85
CA PHE A 95 -18.13 -9.19 3.01
C PHE A 95 -18.68 -8.48 4.26
N ILE A 96 -18.95 -7.17 4.20
CA ILE A 96 -19.44 -6.42 5.38
C ILE A 96 -20.86 -6.82 5.80
N SER A 97 -21.70 -7.27 4.86
CA SER A 97 -23.04 -7.75 5.19
C SER A 97 -23.01 -9.08 5.97
N GLN A 98 -21.95 -9.87 5.82
CA GLN A 98 -21.75 -11.14 6.54
C GLN A 98 -21.08 -10.92 7.90
N THR A 99 -20.15 -9.97 8.00
CA THR A 99 -19.35 -9.73 9.20
C THR A 99 -19.99 -8.73 10.15
N ASN A 100 -20.89 -7.87 9.65
CA ASN A 100 -21.58 -6.81 10.38
C ASN A 100 -20.67 -6.01 11.36
N PRO A 101 -19.65 -5.29 10.86
CA PRO A 101 -18.65 -4.64 11.70
C PRO A 101 -19.22 -3.59 12.67
N LEU A 102 -20.44 -3.07 12.40
CA LEU A 102 -21.11 -2.12 13.29
C LEU A 102 -21.60 -2.77 14.60
N ASP A 103 -21.90 -4.06 14.57
CA ASP A 103 -22.39 -4.80 15.74
C ASP A 103 -21.29 -5.58 16.46
N SER A 104 -20.14 -5.79 15.81
CA SER A 104 -19.02 -6.58 16.35
C SER A 104 -18.16 -5.84 17.37
N GLY A 105 -18.35 -4.52 17.54
CA GLY A 105 -17.44 -3.67 18.32
C GLY A 105 -16.11 -3.36 17.66
N ASP A 106 -15.84 -3.88 16.46
CA ASP A 106 -14.57 -3.68 15.74
C ASP A 106 -14.27 -2.20 15.49
N LEU A 107 -15.31 -1.38 15.30
CA LEU A 107 -15.18 0.05 15.05
C LEU A 107 -15.18 0.90 16.34
N ASP A 108 -15.46 0.31 17.48
CA ASP A 108 -15.56 1.04 18.75
C ASP A 108 -14.24 1.73 19.11
N THR A 109 -13.11 1.07 18.91
CA THR A 109 -11.77 1.64 19.12
C THR A 109 -11.58 2.94 18.30
N ILE A 110 -12.05 2.97 17.07
CA ILE A 110 -11.99 4.15 16.19
C ILE A 110 -12.97 5.21 16.69
N LEU A 111 -14.18 4.80 17.10
CA LEU A 111 -15.25 5.70 17.52
C LEU A 111 -15.00 6.30 18.90
N GLN A 112 -14.46 5.53 19.85
CA GLN A 112 -14.27 5.92 21.25
C GLN A 112 -13.03 6.77 21.51
N GLY A 113 -12.13 6.94 20.53
CA GLY A 113 -11.09 7.93 20.65
C GLY A 113 -9.67 7.40 20.77
N GLY A 114 -9.31 6.44 19.98
CA GLY A 114 -7.91 6.22 19.61
C GLY A 114 -7.27 7.56 19.20
N GLN A 115 -5.96 7.68 19.24
CA GLN A 115 -5.29 8.94 18.88
C GLN A 115 -5.76 9.37 17.48
N GLN A 116 -6.45 10.52 17.44
CA GLN A 116 -7.18 10.97 16.23
C GLN A 116 -6.24 11.17 15.04
N ASP A 117 -4.99 11.52 15.29
CA ASP A 117 -3.96 11.81 14.28
C ASP A 117 -3.09 10.60 13.92
N CYS A 118 -3.35 9.43 14.52
CA CYS A 118 -2.69 8.19 14.10
C CYS A 118 -3.38 7.58 12.89
N PRO A 119 -2.66 6.80 12.06
CA PRO A 119 -3.28 6.02 11.01
C PRO A 119 -4.43 5.16 11.53
N VAL A 120 -5.48 5.03 10.77
CA VAL A 120 -6.49 4.01 11.02
C VAL A 120 -5.91 2.65 10.70
N VAL A 121 -6.14 1.69 11.58
CA VAL A 121 -5.69 0.29 11.46
C VAL A 121 -6.87 -0.66 11.72
N ASN A 122 -6.65 -1.96 11.58
CA ASN A 122 -7.69 -2.97 11.65
C ASN A 122 -8.78 -2.76 10.56
N ILE A 123 -8.33 -2.34 9.38
CA ILE A 123 -9.17 -2.05 8.21
C ILE A 123 -8.81 -3.04 7.10
N SER A 124 -9.81 -3.79 6.63
CA SER A 124 -9.67 -4.66 5.47
C SER A 124 -9.49 -3.84 4.18
N TRP A 125 -9.03 -4.48 3.12
CA TRP A 125 -8.91 -3.83 1.82
C TRP A 125 -10.26 -3.29 1.31
N TYR A 126 -11.33 -4.04 1.49
CA TYR A 126 -12.69 -3.60 1.10
C TYR A 126 -13.15 -2.35 1.85
N GLU A 127 -12.81 -2.24 3.12
CA GLU A 127 -13.13 -1.07 3.94
C GLU A 127 -12.31 0.14 3.51
N ALA A 128 -11.05 -0.05 3.14
CA ALA A 128 -10.18 0.99 2.58
C ALA A 128 -10.69 1.48 1.22
N GLU A 129 -11.09 0.55 0.31
CA GLU A 129 -11.70 0.86 -0.99
C GLU A 129 -12.98 1.69 -0.82
N ALA A 130 -13.87 1.27 0.08
CA ALA A 130 -15.13 1.97 0.34
C ALA A 130 -14.90 3.38 0.87
N PHE A 131 -13.97 3.55 1.81
CA PHE A 131 -13.56 4.89 2.28
C PHE A 131 -13.04 5.75 1.14
N ALA A 132 -12.14 5.22 0.32
CA ALA A 132 -11.55 5.96 -0.80
C ALA A 132 -12.65 6.45 -1.77
N LYS A 133 -13.60 5.58 -2.12
CA LYS A 133 -14.75 5.93 -2.97
C LYS A 133 -15.65 6.97 -2.33
N TRP A 134 -15.94 6.86 -1.02
CA TRP A 134 -16.69 7.85 -0.27
C TRP A 134 -16.01 9.22 -0.29
N ALA A 135 -14.69 9.25 -0.17
CA ALA A 135 -13.89 10.48 -0.20
C ALA A 135 -13.72 11.09 -1.61
N GLY A 136 -14.32 10.49 -2.65
CA GLY A 136 -14.12 10.91 -4.05
C GLY A 136 -12.70 10.66 -4.55
N LYS A 137 -12.06 9.61 -4.02
CA LYS A 137 -10.71 9.16 -4.29
C LYS A 137 -10.71 7.69 -4.71
N ARG A 138 -9.54 7.09 -4.83
CA ARG A 138 -9.32 5.66 -5.06
C ARG A 138 -8.10 5.17 -4.27
N MET A 139 -7.90 3.88 -4.21
CA MET A 139 -6.64 3.31 -3.75
C MET A 139 -5.52 3.68 -4.73
N PRO A 140 -4.28 3.94 -4.27
CA PRO A 140 -3.13 4.06 -5.16
C PRO A 140 -2.81 2.70 -5.79
N THR A 141 -2.33 2.68 -7.04
CA THR A 141 -1.68 1.47 -7.53
C THR A 141 -0.36 1.26 -6.80
N GLU A 142 0.15 0.04 -6.80
CA GLU A 142 1.44 -0.29 -6.21
C GLU A 142 2.56 0.59 -6.80
N ALA A 143 2.55 0.79 -8.13
CA ALA A 143 3.52 1.63 -8.82
C ALA A 143 3.40 3.11 -8.42
N GLU A 144 2.19 3.64 -8.26
CA GLU A 144 1.97 5.00 -7.76
C GLU A 144 2.49 5.17 -6.34
N TRP A 145 2.21 4.18 -5.48
CA TRP A 145 2.70 4.20 -4.11
C TRP A 145 4.22 4.22 -4.08
N GLU A 146 4.88 3.34 -4.85
CA GLU A 146 6.34 3.25 -4.87
C GLU A 146 6.99 4.53 -5.43
N LYS A 147 6.46 5.11 -6.53
CA LYS A 147 6.96 6.38 -7.06
C LYS A 147 6.84 7.52 -6.04
N ALA A 148 5.73 7.60 -5.31
CA ALA A 148 5.54 8.59 -4.24
C ALA A 148 6.52 8.40 -3.07
N ALA A 149 6.89 7.15 -2.78
CA ALA A 149 7.85 6.81 -1.73
C ALA A 149 9.29 7.13 -2.12
N ARG A 150 9.75 6.67 -3.29
CA ARG A 150 11.16 6.70 -3.66
C ARG A 150 11.55 7.75 -4.69
N GLY A 151 10.60 8.43 -5.31
CA GLY A 151 10.85 9.36 -6.40
C GLY A 151 11.31 8.65 -7.68
N MET A 152 12.19 9.30 -8.46
CA MET A 152 12.63 8.80 -9.77
C MET A 152 13.98 8.06 -9.74
N ASP A 153 14.78 8.26 -8.70
CA ASP A 153 16.20 7.85 -8.65
C ASP A 153 16.44 6.45 -8.07
N GLY A 154 15.38 5.71 -7.72
CA GLY A 154 15.50 4.34 -7.25
C GLY A 154 16.06 4.19 -5.83
N ARG A 155 16.02 5.25 -5.00
CA ARG A 155 16.51 5.23 -3.62
C ARG A 155 15.89 4.12 -2.78
N ILE A 156 16.62 3.66 -1.76
CA ILE A 156 16.22 2.54 -0.90
C ILE A 156 15.10 2.96 0.07
N TYR A 157 15.25 4.10 0.73
CA TYR A 157 14.29 4.65 1.69
C TYR A 157 13.72 5.98 1.19
N PRO A 158 12.59 6.45 1.68
CA PRO A 158 11.99 7.71 1.24
C PRO A 158 12.92 8.93 1.31
N TRP A 159 13.85 8.93 2.26
CA TRP A 159 14.83 9.99 2.52
C TRP A 159 16.23 9.76 1.91
N GLY A 160 16.48 8.63 1.24
CA GLY A 160 17.78 8.31 0.63
C GLY A 160 18.19 6.84 0.81
N ASN A 161 19.50 6.58 0.79
CA ASN A 161 20.01 5.20 0.72
C ASN A 161 20.55 4.66 2.05
N VAL A 162 20.53 5.46 3.11
CA VAL A 162 21.04 5.05 4.42
C VAL A 162 19.87 4.90 5.39
N PHE A 163 19.79 3.74 6.05
CA PHE A 163 18.83 3.51 7.13
C PHE A 163 19.06 4.46 8.30
N ASP A 164 17.99 5.07 8.78
CA ASP A 164 18.02 5.97 9.94
C ASP A 164 16.74 5.80 10.76
N LYS A 165 16.85 5.04 11.86
CA LYS A 165 15.71 4.77 12.75
C LYS A 165 15.06 6.00 13.36
N THR A 166 15.70 7.15 13.33
CA THR A 166 15.13 8.40 13.89
C THR A 166 14.10 9.04 12.96
N LYS A 167 13.95 8.52 11.74
CA LYS A 167 13.08 9.06 10.70
C LYS A 167 11.74 8.34 10.52
N LEU A 168 11.49 7.28 11.30
CA LEU A 168 10.31 6.46 11.11
C LEU A 168 9.91 5.75 12.41
N ASN A 169 8.68 5.27 12.46
CA ASN A 169 8.23 4.35 13.50
C ASN A 169 8.49 2.90 13.04
N CYS A 170 9.41 2.20 13.69
CA CYS A 170 9.83 0.84 13.39
C CYS A 170 10.16 0.07 14.68
N ALA A 171 10.41 -1.23 14.57
CA ALA A 171 10.65 -2.11 15.71
C ALA A 171 11.84 -1.65 16.58
N GLU A 172 12.86 -1.03 15.99
CA GLU A 172 14.05 -0.55 16.69
C GLU A 172 13.77 0.59 17.68
N LEU A 173 12.64 1.30 17.53
CA LEU A 173 12.20 2.34 18.48
C LEU A 173 11.41 1.79 19.66
N LYS A 174 10.89 0.55 19.57
CA LYS A 174 10.11 -0.11 20.64
C LYS A 174 8.90 0.72 21.11
N ILE A 175 8.25 1.42 20.19
CA ILE A 175 7.01 2.18 20.48
C ILE A 175 5.81 1.23 20.53
N GLU A 176 5.86 0.14 19.76
CA GLU A 176 4.91 -1.00 19.75
C GLU A 176 3.45 -0.62 19.43
N LYS A 177 3.25 0.45 18.68
CA LYS A 177 1.95 0.92 18.21
C LYS A 177 2.09 2.00 17.14
N PRO A 178 1.04 2.27 16.34
CA PRO A 178 1.03 3.42 15.44
C PRO A 178 1.25 4.75 16.17
N THR A 179 1.92 5.67 15.49
CA THR A 179 2.18 7.04 15.96
C THR A 179 1.46 8.07 15.10
N PRO A 180 1.27 9.33 15.61
CA PRO A 180 0.71 10.41 14.79
C PRO A 180 1.45 10.57 13.46
N VAL A 181 0.70 10.74 12.36
CA VAL A 181 1.23 10.81 10.98
C VAL A 181 2.19 11.97 10.72
N THR A 182 2.37 12.87 11.69
CA THR A 182 3.30 14.01 11.63
C THR A 182 4.53 13.84 12.53
N GLN A 183 4.67 12.69 13.20
CA GLN A 183 5.67 12.49 14.24
C GLN A 183 7.10 12.46 13.71
N PHE A 184 7.30 11.98 12.48
CA PHE A 184 8.63 11.82 11.89
C PHE A 184 8.83 12.72 10.67
N PRO A 185 8.94 14.06 10.83
CA PRO A 185 9.02 14.97 9.69
C PRO A 185 10.27 14.79 8.84
N GLN A 186 11.35 14.23 9.39
CA GLN A 186 12.58 13.92 8.66
C GLN A 186 12.49 12.64 7.83
N GLY A 187 11.44 11.83 8.03
CA GLY A 187 11.13 10.63 7.26
C GLY A 187 10.32 10.89 5.99
N GLN A 188 10.03 12.15 5.69
CA GLN A 188 9.30 12.55 4.49
C GLN A 188 9.99 12.05 3.23
N SER A 189 9.20 11.55 2.27
CA SER A 189 9.72 11.17 0.96
C SER A 189 10.16 12.40 0.15
N VAL A 190 10.95 12.16 -0.87
CA VAL A 190 11.36 13.23 -1.81
C VAL A 190 10.17 13.91 -2.48
N CYS A 191 9.05 13.21 -2.61
CA CYS A 191 7.81 13.75 -3.15
C CYS A 191 6.99 14.52 -2.11
N GLY A 192 7.36 14.45 -0.82
CA GLY A 192 6.66 15.13 0.27
C GLY A 192 5.63 14.29 1.02
N CYS A 193 5.56 12.97 0.76
CA CYS A 193 4.68 12.04 1.49
C CYS A 193 5.34 11.62 2.81
N PHE A 194 4.53 11.48 3.86
CA PHE A 194 4.95 11.00 5.18
C PHE A 194 4.61 9.52 5.35
N ASP A 195 5.30 8.86 6.27
CA ASP A 195 5.08 7.45 6.64
C ASP A 195 5.08 6.49 5.45
N MET A 196 5.89 6.80 4.41
CA MET A 196 6.14 5.88 3.29
C MET A 196 7.12 4.76 3.69
N ALA A 197 7.55 4.72 4.94
CA ALA A 197 8.39 3.70 5.55
C ALA A 197 8.04 3.59 7.03
N GLY A 198 7.63 2.40 7.48
CA GLY A 198 7.20 2.15 8.86
C GLY A 198 5.82 2.73 9.19
N ASN A 199 5.52 2.83 10.46
CA ASN A 199 4.24 3.18 11.05
C ASN A 199 3.17 2.11 10.78
N VAL A 200 2.59 2.06 9.59
CA VAL A 200 1.64 1.01 9.19
C VAL A 200 1.90 0.55 7.77
N TRP A 201 1.70 -0.73 7.49
CA TRP A 201 1.54 -1.25 6.14
C TRP A 201 0.37 -0.56 5.46
N GLU A 202 0.45 -0.36 4.16
CA GLU A 202 -0.59 0.31 3.41
C GLU A 202 -1.12 -0.55 2.26
N TRP A 203 -2.43 -0.75 2.26
CA TRP A 203 -3.12 -1.38 1.15
C TRP A 203 -2.95 -0.58 -0.14
N THR A 204 -2.71 -1.28 -1.26
CA THR A 204 -2.75 -0.72 -2.61
C THR A 204 -3.91 -1.31 -3.42
N ALA A 205 -4.16 -0.79 -4.61
CA ALA A 205 -5.23 -1.28 -5.50
C ALA A 205 -4.93 -2.68 -6.06
N ASP A 206 -3.64 -2.99 -6.22
CA ASP A 206 -3.15 -4.10 -7.03
C ASP A 206 -3.40 -5.44 -6.35
N TRP A 207 -3.73 -6.44 -7.17
CA TRP A 207 -3.61 -7.81 -6.76
C TRP A 207 -2.13 -8.20 -6.73
N TYR A 208 -1.78 -9.13 -5.85
CA TYR A 208 -0.41 -9.59 -5.72
C TYR A 208 -0.12 -10.73 -6.70
N ASP A 209 1.00 -10.62 -7.40
CA ASP A 209 1.66 -11.66 -8.16
C ASP A 209 3.17 -11.51 -7.95
N SER A 210 3.85 -12.57 -7.50
CA SER A 210 5.29 -12.55 -7.23
C SER A 210 6.13 -12.30 -8.48
N HIS A 211 5.62 -12.62 -9.68
CA HIS A 211 6.31 -12.47 -10.96
C HIS A 211 5.80 -11.29 -11.78
N TYR A 212 4.90 -10.47 -11.22
CA TYR A 212 4.28 -9.39 -11.98
C TYR A 212 5.29 -8.45 -12.64
N TYR A 213 6.41 -8.16 -11.98
CA TYR A 213 7.42 -7.23 -12.49
C TYR A 213 8.12 -7.72 -13.76
N GLU A 214 8.13 -9.03 -14.03
CA GLU A 214 8.72 -9.61 -15.24
C GLU A 214 7.94 -9.27 -16.51
N HIS A 215 6.61 -9.08 -16.40
CA HIS A 215 5.72 -8.94 -17.55
C HIS A 215 4.74 -7.75 -17.46
N ALA A 216 4.77 -6.99 -16.37
CA ALA A 216 3.87 -5.84 -16.18
C ALA A 216 4.04 -4.79 -17.30
N PRO A 217 2.98 -4.05 -17.67
CA PRO A 217 3.07 -2.93 -18.60
C PRO A 217 4.08 -1.89 -18.13
N HIS A 218 4.81 -1.28 -19.09
CA HIS A 218 5.74 -0.19 -18.77
C HIS A 218 5.03 1.13 -18.45
N LYS A 219 3.78 1.29 -18.85
CA LYS A 219 3.01 2.51 -18.63
C LYS A 219 1.77 2.21 -17.79
N ASP A 220 1.61 2.98 -16.73
CA ASP A 220 0.45 2.97 -15.82
C ASP A 220 0.00 1.55 -15.42
N PRO A 221 0.90 0.67 -14.89
CA PRO A 221 0.54 -0.68 -14.48
C PRO A 221 -0.52 -0.64 -13.37
N GLN A 222 -1.51 -1.54 -13.46
CA GLN A 222 -2.67 -1.62 -12.57
C GLN A 222 -2.71 -2.89 -11.73
N GLY A 223 -1.60 -3.62 -11.69
CA GLY A 223 -1.55 -4.96 -11.12
C GLY A 223 -2.06 -6.04 -12.09
N PRO A 224 -1.89 -7.32 -11.74
CA PRO A 224 -2.41 -8.41 -12.54
C PRO A 224 -3.94 -8.42 -12.53
N VAL A 225 -4.53 -8.79 -13.66
CA VAL A 225 -5.97 -9.07 -13.74
C VAL A 225 -6.20 -10.46 -13.17
N ILE A 226 -7.01 -10.56 -12.12
CA ILE A 226 -7.54 -11.86 -11.70
C ILE A 226 -8.64 -12.22 -12.69
N ALA A 227 -8.25 -12.84 -13.78
CA ALA A 227 -9.20 -13.57 -14.61
C ALA A 227 -9.07 -15.06 -14.27
N GLU A 228 -10.17 -15.81 -14.40
CA GLU A 228 -10.15 -17.28 -14.39
C GLU A 228 -9.15 -17.84 -15.43
N GLU A 229 -8.60 -16.99 -16.28
CA GLU A 229 -7.69 -17.27 -17.39
C GLU A 229 -6.24 -16.83 -17.16
N ASN A 230 -5.86 -16.29 -15.98
CA ASN A 230 -4.45 -15.98 -15.74
C ASN A 230 -3.71 -17.29 -15.35
N PRO A 231 -2.96 -17.93 -16.27
CA PRO A 231 -2.32 -19.22 -16.01
C PRO A 231 -1.22 -19.15 -14.94
N TYR A 232 -0.78 -17.95 -14.56
CA TYR A 232 0.27 -17.74 -13.57
C TYR A 232 -0.29 -17.48 -12.16
N PHE A 233 -1.58 -17.23 -12.03
CA PHE A 233 -2.20 -17.01 -10.73
C PHE A 233 -2.50 -18.37 -10.09
N GLY A 234 -1.71 -18.75 -9.09
CA GLY A 234 -1.93 -19.97 -8.31
C GLY A 234 -1.34 -21.27 -8.87
N ARG A 235 -0.43 -21.22 -9.86
CA ARG A 235 0.32 -22.38 -10.35
C ARG A 235 1.83 -22.22 -10.19
N PRO A 236 2.35 -22.41 -8.99
CA PRO A 236 3.78 -22.37 -8.72
C PRO A 236 4.59 -23.42 -9.45
N GLU A 237 3.96 -24.53 -9.81
CA GLU A 237 4.64 -25.76 -10.24
C GLU A 237 5.12 -25.76 -11.70
N GLU A 238 4.65 -24.86 -12.55
CA GLU A 238 4.96 -24.88 -13.99
C GLU A 238 6.19 -24.06 -14.39
N VAL A 239 6.78 -23.27 -13.48
CA VAL A 239 7.92 -22.37 -13.80
C VAL A 239 9.27 -22.91 -13.30
N GLY A 240 9.33 -24.13 -12.77
CA GLY A 240 10.60 -24.82 -12.43
C GLY A 240 11.36 -24.20 -11.25
N ILE A 241 10.76 -23.30 -10.49
CA ILE A 241 11.27 -22.76 -9.25
C ILE A 241 10.53 -23.47 -8.12
N SER A 242 11.28 -24.17 -7.25
CA SER A 242 10.72 -24.83 -6.06
C SER A 242 10.08 -23.79 -5.16
N ILE A 243 8.76 -23.72 -5.19
CA ILE A 243 8.00 -22.86 -4.31
C ILE A 243 7.69 -23.67 -3.07
N TYR A 244 8.17 -23.21 -1.94
CA TYR A 244 7.76 -23.74 -0.65
C TYR A 244 6.25 -23.52 -0.50
N GLU A 245 5.55 -24.63 -0.20
CA GLU A 245 4.11 -24.76 -0.12
C GLU A 245 3.45 -23.60 0.66
N LEU A 246 2.84 -22.68 -0.06
CA LEU A 246 1.75 -21.89 0.49
C LEU A 246 0.61 -22.89 0.74
N LYS A 247 0.42 -23.30 1.99
CA LYS A 247 -0.71 -24.16 2.36
C LYS A 247 -1.99 -23.37 2.11
N PRO A 248 -2.89 -23.83 1.24
CA PRO A 248 -4.19 -23.20 1.06
C PRO A 248 -4.95 -23.26 2.39
N SER A 249 -5.40 -22.13 2.88
CA SER A 249 -6.44 -22.11 3.90
C SER A 249 -7.70 -22.73 3.30
N ALA A 250 -8.15 -23.84 3.88
CA ALA A 250 -9.16 -24.75 3.31
C ALA A 250 -10.60 -24.20 3.36
N THR A 251 -10.83 -22.89 3.39
CA THR A 251 -12.16 -22.30 3.65
C THR A 251 -12.67 -21.27 2.67
N SER A 252 -11.97 -20.94 1.58
CA SER A 252 -12.54 -20.06 0.56
C SER A 252 -12.42 -20.65 -0.83
N GLY A 253 -13.53 -20.76 -1.55
CA GLY A 253 -13.61 -21.20 -2.93
C GLY A 253 -13.06 -20.21 -3.97
N PHE A 254 -12.31 -19.19 -3.53
CA PHE A 254 -11.47 -18.30 -4.32
C PHE A 254 -10.03 -18.51 -3.84
N LEU A 255 -9.26 -19.25 -4.63
CA LEU A 255 -7.86 -19.51 -4.39
C LEU A 255 -7.12 -18.18 -4.17
N ASN A 256 -6.83 -17.86 -2.91
CA ASN A 256 -5.75 -17.00 -2.40
C ASN A 256 -5.37 -15.75 -3.20
N ALA A 257 -6.34 -15.02 -3.72
CA ALA A 257 -6.07 -13.72 -4.32
C ALA A 257 -5.77 -12.71 -3.20
N CYS A 258 -4.51 -12.31 -3.07
CA CYS A 258 -4.04 -11.33 -2.10
C CYS A 258 -3.90 -9.95 -2.73
N LYS A 259 -4.08 -8.92 -1.92
CA LYS A 259 -3.80 -7.53 -2.27
C LYS A 259 -2.40 -7.14 -1.80
N VAL A 260 -1.74 -6.28 -2.55
CA VAL A 260 -0.39 -5.81 -2.22
C VAL A 260 -0.43 -4.85 -1.03
N LEU A 261 0.52 -5.05 -0.12
CA LEU A 261 0.85 -4.19 1.01
C LEU A 261 2.22 -3.56 0.80
N ARG A 262 2.36 -2.30 1.19
CA ARG A 262 3.60 -1.53 1.03
C ARG A 262 3.99 -0.79 2.31
N GLY A 263 5.31 -0.47 2.45
CA GLY A 263 5.84 0.48 3.41
C GLY A 263 6.36 -0.11 4.73
N GLY A 264 5.97 -1.30 5.11
CA GLY A 264 6.29 -1.84 6.44
C GLY A 264 5.48 -1.17 7.55
N SER A 265 5.71 -1.57 8.79
CA SER A 265 4.97 -1.07 9.94
C SER A 265 5.85 -0.88 11.17
N TRP A 266 5.25 -0.42 12.27
CA TRP A 266 5.91 -0.17 13.54
C TRP A 266 6.59 -1.41 14.15
N ASN A 267 6.17 -2.63 13.76
CA ASN A 267 6.78 -3.89 14.22
C ASN A 267 7.78 -4.48 13.22
N GLY A 268 7.95 -3.87 12.05
CA GLY A 268 8.91 -4.31 11.03
C GLY A 268 10.34 -3.89 11.37
N SER A 269 11.32 -4.78 11.17
CA SER A 269 12.74 -4.44 11.30
C SER A 269 13.21 -3.58 10.13
N GLY A 270 13.97 -2.53 10.47
CA GLY A 270 14.18 -1.37 9.62
C GLY A 270 14.96 -1.56 8.33
N VAL A 271 15.90 -2.49 8.29
CA VAL A 271 16.82 -2.57 7.14
C VAL A 271 16.17 -3.24 5.94
N VAL A 272 15.29 -4.21 6.16
CA VAL A 272 14.73 -5.05 5.09
C VAL A 272 13.28 -4.69 4.77
N HIS A 273 12.41 -4.66 5.79
CA HIS A 273 10.96 -4.64 5.58
C HIS A 273 10.37 -3.24 5.32
N ILE A 274 11.15 -2.17 5.49
CA ILE A 274 10.68 -0.78 5.33
C ILE A 274 11.29 -0.05 4.14
N ARG A 275 11.91 -0.78 3.20
CA ARG A 275 12.43 -0.23 1.94
C ARG A 275 11.28 0.15 1.02
N CYS A 276 11.49 1.18 0.19
CA CYS A 276 10.48 1.59 -0.79
C CYS A 276 10.08 0.48 -1.76
N ALA A 277 10.99 -0.44 -2.09
CA ALA A 277 10.74 -1.55 -3.01
C ALA A 277 10.09 -2.76 -2.33
N ASN A 278 10.16 -2.86 -0.98
CA ASN A 278 9.65 -4.03 -0.28
C ASN A 278 8.15 -4.21 -0.51
N ARG A 279 7.77 -5.45 -0.81
CA ARG A 279 6.40 -5.89 -1.08
C ARG A 279 5.97 -6.90 -0.04
N ASP A 280 4.72 -6.77 0.40
CA ASP A 280 4.02 -7.80 1.17
C ASP A 280 2.60 -7.94 0.62
N TYR A 281 1.85 -8.89 1.12
CA TYR A 281 0.50 -9.15 0.64
C TYR A 281 -0.33 -9.84 1.71
N ASP A 282 -1.65 -9.65 1.61
CA ASP A 282 -2.60 -10.38 2.43
C ASP A 282 -3.97 -10.49 1.73
N GLU A 283 -4.83 -11.36 2.25
CA GLU A 283 -6.20 -11.51 1.76
C GLU A 283 -6.98 -10.19 1.94
N PRO A 284 -7.84 -9.79 0.98
CA PRO A 284 -8.57 -8.52 1.06
C PRO A 284 -9.52 -8.41 2.25
N THR A 285 -9.80 -9.52 2.91
CA THR A 285 -10.62 -9.59 4.16
C THR A 285 -9.78 -9.47 5.42
N TYR A 286 -8.46 -9.66 5.31
CA TYR A 286 -7.56 -9.63 6.46
C TYR A 286 -7.42 -8.22 7.02
N LYS A 287 -7.27 -8.11 8.33
CA LYS A 287 -7.05 -6.86 9.04
C LYS A 287 -6.33 -7.09 10.35
N ASN A 288 -5.43 -6.21 10.70
CA ASN A 288 -4.73 -6.18 11.97
C ASN A 288 -4.29 -4.76 12.36
N ASP A 289 -3.66 -4.62 13.50
CA ASP A 289 -3.23 -3.33 14.07
C ASP A 289 -1.95 -2.73 13.43
N THR A 290 -1.42 -3.41 12.41
CA THR A 290 -0.27 -2.93 11.63
C THR A 290 -0.63 -2.48 10.21
N ILE A 291 -1.88 -2.65 9.78
CA ILE A 291 -2.33 -2.38 8.41
C ILE A 291 -3.33 -1.23 8.38
N GLY A 292 -3.00 -0.21 7.60
CA GLY A 292 -3.82 0.94 7.24
C GLY A 292 -3.80 1.18 5.73
N PHE A 293 -3.97 2.44 5.29
CA PHE A 293 -3.96 2.80 3.87
C PHE A 293 -3.87 4.32 3.68
N ARG A 294 -3.56 4.73 2.45
CA ARG A 294 -3.76 6.09 1.93
C ARG A 294 -4.52 6.07 0.62
N CYS A 295 -5.02 7.23 0.20
CA CYS A 295 -5.74 7.33 -1.07
C CYS A 295 -4.94 8.07 -2.13
N ALA A 296 -5.30 7.80 -3.39
CA ALA A 296 -4.88 8.55 -4.56
C ALA A 296 -6.10 9.13 -5.29
N LYS A 297 -5.84 10.03 -6.25
CA LYS A 297 -6.86 10.59 -7.12
C LYS A 297 -6.27 10.83 -8.50
N SER A 298 -6.97 10.38 -9.53
CA SER A 298 -6.61 10.69 -10.90
C SER A 298 -6.87 12.17 -11.20
N LEU A 299 -6.02 12.77 -12.01
CA LEU A 299 -6.30 14.09 -12.59
C LEU A 299 -7.39 13.92 -13.66
N ALA A 300 -8.28 14.89 -13.74
CA ALA A 300 -9.37 14.92 -14.71
C ALA A 300 -8.83 15.22 -16.12
#